data_3ef55e77d57182f7b83c84bfd4e3303a
#
_entry.id   3ef55e77d57182f7b83c84bfd4e3303a
#
_cell.length_a   1.000
_cell.length_b   1.000
_cell.length_c   1.000
_cell.angle_alpha   90.00
_cell.angle_beta   90.00
_cell.angle_gamma   90.00
#
_symmetry.space_group_name_H-M   'P 1'
#
loop_
_entity.id
_entity.type
_entity.pdbx_description
1 polymer ?
#
loop_
_entity_poly.entity_id
_entity_poly.type
_entity_poly.pdbx_seq_one_letter_code
_entity_poly.pdbx_strand_id
1 'polypeptide(L)'
;MSANPRLPPDPRQPVTGASPAGAKDERSAALAVQQMTDLRTATPDLAAIVPVGGWPMFAPEGYKAFVNKNKKDIDAGKFTLVVADTLKMQLELLRDGYSNALTGQRPFEMGEKAMDTLLAIKKGQKVPEIIYTGLDLVTKDNVAQLLK
;
A
#
# COMPACT_ATOMS: atom_id res chain seq x y z
N MET A 1 8.00 18.13 34.86
CA MET A 1 7.62 18.89 33.63
C MET A 1 6.94 17.92 32.70
N SER A 2 5.60 18.05 32.58
CA SER A 2 4.75 17.14 31.82
C SER A 2 4.85 17.46 30.33
N ALA A 3 5.14 16.46 29.49
CA ALA A 3 5.14 16.58 28.04
C ALA A 3 3.68 16.82 27.57
N ASN A 4 3.45 17.95 26.94
CA ASN A 4 2.17 18.31 26.33
C ASN A 4 1.92 17.39 25.11
N PRO A 5 0.86 16.57 25.07
CA PRO A 5 0.53 15.80 23.88
C PRO A 5 0.17 16.77 22.75
N ARG A 6 0.88 16.69 21.64
CA ARG A 6 0.59 17.51 20.44
C ARG A 6 -0.82 17.21 19.99
N LEU A 7 -1.67 18.22 20.02
CA LEU A 7 -3.00 18.18 19.41
C LEU A 7 -2.85 17.84 17.90
N PRO A 8 -3.76 17.05 17.32
CA PRO A 8 -3.79 16.84 15.88
C PRO A 8 -3.92 18.19 15.15
N PRO A 9 -3.33 18.34 13.97
CA PRO A 9 -3.39 19.58 13.21
C PRO A 9 -4.84 19.97 12.93
N ASP A 10 -5.15 21.25 13.05
CA ASP A 10 -6.48 21.80 12.77
C ASP A 10 -6.85 21.51 11.30
N PRO A 11 -7.94 20.75 11.03
CA PRO A 11 -8.36 20.40 9.67
C PRO A 11 -8.78 21.61 8.82
N ARG A 12 -8.87 22.81 9.41
CA ARG A 12 -9.18 24.06 8.71
C ARG A 12 -7.97 24.83 8.23
N GLN A 13 -6.75 24.40 8.59
CA GLN A 13 -5.54 25.03 8.05
C GLN A 13 -5.33 24.58 6.60
N PRO A 14 -5.16 25.54 5.66
CA PRO A 14 -4.80 25.18 4.30
C PRO A 14 -3.48 24.41 4.32
N VAL A 15 -3.44 23.25 3.68
CA VAL A 15 -2.21 22.48 3.49
C VAL A 15 -1.33 23.28 2.53
N THR A 16 -0.55 24.21 3.07
CA THR A 16 0.44 24.97 2.32
C THR A 16 1.66 24.06 2.09
N GLY A 17 1.84 23.66 0.87
CA GLY A 17 3.00 22.89 0.47
C GLY A 17 2.68 21.71 -0.43
N ALA A 18 1.99 21.95 -1.54
CA ALA A 18 2.06 21.04 -2.67
C ALA A 18 3.50 21.05 -3.21
N SER A 19 4.32 20.14 -2.71
CA SER A 19 5.56 19.76 -3.42
C SER A 19 5.17 19.24 -4.79
N PRO A 20 5.96 19.48 -5.85
CA PRO A 20 5.68 18.86 -7.15
C PRO A 20 5.58 17.34 -6.93
N ALA A 21 4.40 16.79 -7.19
CA ALA A 21 3.99 15.45 -6.77
C ALA A 21 4.99 14.36 -7.25
N GLY A 22 5.52 14.45 -8.48
CA GLY A 22 6.38 13.43 -9.06
C GLY A 22 7.71 13.19 -8.31
N ALA A 23 8.44 14.24 -7.94
CA ALA A 23 9.79 14.10 -7.35
C ALA A 23 9.79 13.57 -5.91
N LYS A 24 8.66 13.70 -5.18
CA LYS A 24 8.51 13.10 -3.84
C LYS A 24 8.15 11.63 -3.93
N ASP A 25 7.37 11.24 -4.91
CA ASP A 25 6.91 9.86 -5.07
C ASP A 25 8.06 8.92 -5.44
N GLU A 26 8.95 9.32 -6.33
CA GLU A 26 10.13 8.54 -6.70
C GLU A 26 11.10 8.36 -5.51
N ARG A 27 11.35 9.41 -4.73
CA ARG A 27 12.19 9.32 -3.52
C ARG A 27 11.55 8.45 -2.46
N SER A 28 10.24 8.55 -2.28
CA SER A 28 9.50 7.73 -1.33
C SER A 28 9.50 6.27 -1.73
N ALA A 29 9.38 5.96 -3.03
CA ALA A 29 9.44 4.62 -3.57
C ALA A 29 10.83 3.99 -3.38
N ALA A 30 11.90 4.72 -3.73
CA ALA A 30 13.27 4.26 -3.55
C ALA A 30 13.61 4.05 -2.06
N LEU A 31 13.16 4.95 -1.19
CA LEU A 31 13.33 4.80 0.26
C LEU A 31 12.60 3.58 0.80
N ALA A 32 11.39 3.30 0.32
CA ALA A 32 10.65 2.10 0.73
C ALA A 32 11.41 0.82 0.36
N VAL A 33 11.98 0.73 -0.84
CA VAL A 33 12.83 -0.41 -1.24
C VAL A 33 14.08 -0.50 -0.38
N GLN A 34 14.70 0.63 -0.05
CA GLN A 34 15.87 0.66 0.84
C GLN A 34 15.52 0.13 2.23
N GLN A 35 14.42 0.59 2.81
CA GLN A 35 13.94 0.13 4.12
C GLN A 35 13.64 -1.37 4.14
N MET A 36 13.02 -1.91 3.08
CA MET A 36 12.82 -3.36 2.94
C MET A 36 14.15 -4.11 2.89
N THR A 37 15.14 -3.56 2.19
CA THR A 37 16.49 -4.15 2.06
C THR A 37 17.21 -4.14 3.40
N ASP A 38 17.16 -3.04 4.13
CA ASP A 38 17.77 -2.88 5.45
C ASP A 38 17.14 -3.83 6.46
N LEU A 39 15.80 -3.90 6.48
CA LEU A 39 15.05 -4.81 7.35
C LEU A 39 15.42 -6.28 7.08
N ARG A 40 15.45 -6.70 5.83
CA ARG A 40 15.81 -8.07 5.45
C ARG A 40 17.27 -8.39 5.75
N THR A 41 18.16 -7.40 5.66
CA THR A 41 19.58 -7.54 6.00
C THR A 41 19.78 -7.65 7.51
N ALA A 42 19.05 -6.85 8.28
CA ALA A 42 19.11 -6.88 9.75
C ALA A 42 18.46 -8.14 10.35
N THR A 43 17.49 -8.73 9.65
CA THR A 43 16.71 -9.90 10.11
C THR A 43 16.68 -10.95 8.98
N PRO A 44 17.74 -11.75 8.82
CA PRO A 44 17.87 -12.72 7.71
C PRO A 44 16.83 -13.84 7.72
N ASP A 45 16.24 -14.15 8.86
CA ASP A 45 15.18 -15.16 9.06
C ASP A 45 13.76 -14.59 9.00
N LEU A 46 13.61 -13.32 8.59
CA LEU A 46 12.30 -12.68 8.47
C LEU A 46 11.39 -13.46 7.51
N ALA A 47 10.24 -13.90 8.00
CA ALA A 47 9.33 -14.75 7.24
C ALA A 47 8.48 -13.99 6.21
N ALA A 48 8.23 -12.69 6.43
CA ALA A 48 7.42 -11.89 5.52
C ALA A 48 7.71 -10.40 5.62
N ILE A 49 7.48 -9.67 4.53
CA ILE A 49 7.34 -8.21 4.52
C ILE A 49 5.98 -7.87 3.89
N VAL A 50 5.22 -7.03 4.60
CA VAL A 50 3.91 -6.55 4.14
C VAL A 50 3.92 -5.02 4.22
N PRO A 51 4.35 -4.32 3.17
CA PRO A 51 4.25 -2.87 3.10
C PRO A 51 2.78 -2.44 3.16
N VAL A 52 2.47 -1.42 3.99
CA VAL A 52 1.09 -0.89 4.15
C VAL A 52 0.61 -0.07 2.95
N GLY A 53 1.45 0.13 1.93
CA GLY A 53 1.14 0.82 0.69
C GLY A 53 1.96 0.30 -0.48
N GLY A 54 1.56 0.66 -1.69
CA GLY A 54 2.17 0.22 -2.93
C GLY A 54 3.54 0.84 -3.27
N TRP A 55 4.05 1.78 -2.44
CA TRP A 55 5.24 2.58 -2.73
C TRP A 55 6.47 1.80 -3.23
N PRO A 56 6.85 0.65 -2.64
CA PRO A 56 8.04 -0.06 -3.12
C PRO A 56 7.98 -0.42 -4.60
N MET A 57 6.78 -0.73 -5.10
CA MET A 57 6.59 -1.14 -6.50
C MET A 57 6.70 0.04 -7.50
N PHE A 58 6.58 1.30 -7.02
CA PHE A 58 6.76 2.50 -7.86
C PHE A 58 8.23 2.80 -8.19
N ALA A 59 9.18 2.05 -7.59
CA ALA A 59 10.57 1.99 -8.02
C ALA A 59 10.86 0.60 -8.61
N PRO A 60 10.34 0.26 -9.80
CA PRO A 60 10.26 -1.11 -10.29
C PRO A 60 11.62 -1.80 -10.42
N GLU A 61 12.64 -1.08 -10.84
CA GLU A 61 13.98 -1.66 -10.98
C GLU A 61 14.61 -2.01 -9.62
N GLY A 62 14.52 -1.11 -8.64
CA GLY A 62 14.97 -1.37 -7.28
C GLY A 62 14.17 -2.49 -6.62
N TYR A 63 12.85 -2.48 -6.80
CA TYR A 63 11.97 -3.51 -6.28
C TYR A 63 12.27 -4.90 -6.86
N LYS A 64 12.42 -5.00 -8.19
CA LYS A 64 12.82 -6.24 -8.86
C LYS A 64 14.18 -6.74 -8.38
N ALA A 65 15.15 -5.85 -8.21
CA ALA A 65 16.47 -6.20 -7.68
C ALA A 65 16.37 -6.79 -6.27
N PHE A 66 15.56 -6.18 -5.39
CA PHE A 66 15.26 -6.69 -4.05
C PHE A 66 14.64 -8.10 -4.11
N VAL A 67 13.61 -8.30 -4.94
CA VAL A 67 12.94 -9.61 -5.08
C VAL A 67 13.91 -10.66 -5.63
N ASN A 68 14.68 -10.33 -6.66
CA ASN A 68 15.65 -11.26 -7.26
C ASN A 68 16.73 -11.69 -6.27
N LYS A 69 17.21 -10.79 -5.41
CA LYS A 69 18.17 -11.09 -4.34
C LYS A 69 17.58 -12.09 -3.33
N ASN A 70 16.28 -12.04 -3.07
CA ASN A 70 15.59 -12.90 -2.12
C ASN A 70 14.85 -14.08 -2.77
N LYS A 71 14.98 -14.25 -4.08
CA LYS A 71 14.18 -15.20 -4.86
C LYS A 71 14.27 -16.63 -4.37
N LYS A 72 15.44 -17.09 -3.94
CA LYS A 72 15.64 -18.43 -3.39
C LYS A 72 14.73 -18.69 -2.16
N ASP A 73 14.62 -17.73 -1.26
CA ASP A 73 13.80 -17.87 -0.05
C ASP A 73 12.31 -17.73 -0.38
N ILE A 74 11.97 -16.89 -1.35
CA ILE A 74 10.58 -16.72 -1.84
C ILE A 74 10.12 -18.03 -2.49
N ASP A 75 10.89 -18.59 -3.41
CA ASP A 75 10.55 -19.82 -4.12
C ASP A 75 10.50 -21.06 -3.17
N ALA A 76 11.29 -21.02 -2.10
CA ALA A 76 11.26 -22.06 -1.06
C ALA A 76 10.13 -21.87 -0.02
N GLY A 77 9.30 -20.83 -0.16
CA GLY A 77 8.24 -20.50 0.79
C GLY A 77 8.73 -20.02 2.18
N LYS A 78 10.01 -19.67 2.27
CA LYS A 78 10.63 -19.17 3.51
C LYS A 78 10.45 -17.66 3.71
N PHE A 79 10.20 -16.94 2.63
CA PHE A 79 9.97 -15.50 2.65
C PHE A 79 8.78 -15.14 1.79
N THR A 80 7.82 -14.41 2.36
CA THR A 80 6.58 -14.00 1.69
C THR A 80 6.56 -12.48 1.53
N LEU A 81 6.14 -12.04 0.35
CA LEU A 81 6.02 -10.64 0.02
C LEU A 81 4.59 -10.34 -0.45
N VAL A 82 3.84 -9.57 0.35
CA VAL A 82 2.48 -9.12 0.04
C VAL A 82 2.49 -7.60 0.03
N VAL A 83 2.00 -6.99 -1.04
CA VAL A 83 2.03 -5.53 -1.20
C VAL A 83 0.61 -4.99 -1.32
N ALA A 84 0.35 -3.82 -0.74
CA ALA A 84 -0.94 -3.16 -0.87
C ALA A 84 -1.10 -2.53 -2.25
N ASP A 85 -2.38 -2.34 -2.61
CA ASP A 85 -2.88 -1.79 -3.87
C ASP A 85 -2.79 -2.75 -5.07
N THR A 86 -3.57 -2.44 -6.12
CA THR A 86 -3.71 -3.27 -7.32
C THR A 86 -3.73 -2.43 -8.60
N LEU A 87 -2.83 -1.45 -8.68
CA LEU A 87 -2.63 -0.70 -9.90
C LEU A 87 -2.08 -1.61 -11.01
N LYS A 88 -2.34 -1.27 -12.26
CA LYS A 88 -1.95 -2.10 -13.42
C LYS A 88 -0.49 -2.57 -13.35
N MET A 89 0.43 -1.66 -13.05
CA MET A 89 1.87 -1.99 -12.92
C MET A 89 2.13 -3.01 -11.80
N GLN A 90 1.41 -2.93 -10.68
CA GLN A 90 1.54 -3.87 -9.58
C GLN A 90 1.00 -5.26 -9.95
N LEU A 91 -0.13 -5.30 -10.66
CA LEU A 91 -0.70 -6.54 -11.20
C LEU A 91 0.27 -7.21 -12.19
N GLU A 92 0.93 -6.42 -13.05
CA GLU A 92 1.97 -6.92 -13.96
C GLU A 92 3.16 -7.51 -13.19
N LEU A 93 3.66 -6.82 -12.15
CA LEU A 93 4.73 -7.32 -11.30
C LEU A 93 4.33 -8.62 -10.56
N LEU A 94 3.10 -8.72 -10.09
CA LEU A 94 2.58 -9.96 -9.47
C LEU A 94 2.53 -11.10 -10.50
N ARG A 95 1.95 -10.86 -11.69
CA ARG A 95 1.92 -11.84 -12.79
C ARG A 95 3.31 -12.37 -13.11
N ASP A 96 4.28 -11.47 -13.18
CA ASP A 96 5.67 -11.77 -13.53
C ASP A 96 6.47 -12.38 -12.36
N GLY A 97 5.83 -12.56 -11.19
CA GLY A 97 6.41 -13.29 -10.06
C GLY A 97 7.22 -12.45 -9.09
N TYR A 98 7.07 -11.13 -9.11
CA TYR A 98 7.75 -10.21 -8.21
C TYR A 98 6.99 -9.95 -6.90
N SER A 99 5.92 -10.68 -6.62
CA SER A 99 5.21 -10.68 -5.35
C SER A 99 4.47 -12.01 -5.18
N ASN A 100 4.13 -12.37 -3.94
CA ASN A 100 3.30 -13.54 -3.67
C ASN A 100 1.81 -13.20 -3.79
N ALA A 101 1.43 -12.00 -3.32
CA ALA A 101 0.07 -11.51 -3.41
C ALA A 101 0.02 -9.98 -3.37
N LEU A 102 -1.12 -9.42 -3.75
CA LEU A 102 -1.49 -8.03 -3.54
C LEU A 102 -2.81 -7.96 -2.77
N THR A 103 -2.98 -6.88 -1.99
CA THR A 103 -4.25 -6.55 -1.33
C THR A 103 -4.81 -5.27 -1.94
N GLY A 104 -5.87 -5.41 -2.74
CA GLY A 104 -6.55 -4.29 -3.40
C GLY A 104 -7.55 -3.60 -2.48
N GLN A 105 -7.52 -2.29 -2.46
CA GLN A 105 -8.60 -1.46 -1.92
C GLN A 105 -9.69 -1.31 -2.99
N ARG A 106 -10.90 -0.91 -2.56
CA ARG A 106 -12.02 -0.62 -3.46
C ARG A 106 -12.34 0.88 -3.46
N PRO A 107 -11.53 1.72 -4.13
CA PRO A 107 -11.65 3.18 -4.04
C PRO A 107 -13.00 3.70 -4.55
N PHE A 108 -13.61 3.05 -5.53
CA PHE A 108 -14.94 3.41 -6.01
C PHE A 108 -16.00 3.18 -4.90
N GLU A 109 -16.02 2.01 -4.28
CA GLU A 109 -16.90 1.69 -3.15
C GLU A 109 -16.68 2.65 -1.98
N MET A 110 -15.42 3.02 -1.70
CA MET A 110 -15.09 4.03 -0.67
C MET A 110 -15.73 5.38 -0.99
N GLY A 111 -15.66 5.81 -2.24
CA GLY A 111 -16.27 7.06 -2.71
C GLY A 111 -17.81 7.03 -2.61
N GLU A 112 -18.45 5.96 -3.05
CA GLU A 112 -19.92 5.79 -2.94
C GLU A 112 -20.37 5.85 -1.48
N LYS A 113 -19.76 5.04 -0.60
CA LYS A 113 -20.08 5.02 0.83
C LYS A 113 -19.84 6.36 1.50
N ALA A 114 -18.79 7.09 1.12
CA ALA A 114 -18.53 8.43 1.63
C ALA A 114 -19.64 9.41 1.23
N MET A 115 -20.08 9.39 -0.03
CA MET A 115 -21.18 10.26 -0.50
C MET A 115 -22.50 9.91 0.18
N ASP A 116 -22.85 8.64 0.30
CA ASP A 116 -24.06 8.19 0.98
C ASP A 116 -24.07 8.62 2.46
N THR A 117 -22.90 8.49 3.11
CA THR A 117 -22.72 8.91 4.50
C THR A 117 -22.93 10.42 4.67
N LEU A 118 -22.34 11.22 3.79
CA LEU A 118 -22.52 12.68 3.80
C LEU A 118 -23.99 13.09 3.58
N LEU A 119 -24.68 12.42 2.66
CA LEU A 119 -26.10 12.65 2.42
C LEU A 119 -26.97 12.28 3.62
N ALA A 120 -26.65 11.16 4.28
CA ALA A 120 -27.34 10.74 5.51
C ALA A 120 -27.15 11.76 6.65
N ILE A 121 -25.93 12.22 6.86
CA ILE A 121 -25.61 13.27 7.85
C ILE A 121 -26.38 14.56 7.54
N LYS A 122 -26.40 14.99 6.26
CA LYS A 122 -27.15 16.18 5.82
C LYS A 122 -28.65 16.06 6.11
N LYS A 123 -29.20 14.84 6.09
CA LYS A 123 -30.61 14.55 6.42
C LYS A 123 -30.86 14.38 7.93
N GLY A 124 -29.85 14.61 8.78
CA GLY A 124 -29.94 14.43 10.23
C GLY A 124 -29.98 12.98 10.68
N GLN A 125 -29.63 12.03 9.84
CA GLN A 125 -29.60 10.60 10.16
C GLN A 125 -28.33 10.27 10.95
N LYS A 126 -28.45 9.31 11.88
CA LYS A 126 -27.28 8.75 12.56
C LYS A 126 -26.53 7.83 11.61
N VAL A 127 -25.20 7.98 11.56
CA VAL A 127 -24.31 7.13 10.78
C VAL A 127 -23.38 6.35 11.71
N PRO A 128 -22.88 5.17 11.30
CA PRO A 128 -21.86 4.47 12.06
C PRO A 128 -20.59 5.29 12.19
N GLU A 129 -19.87 5.12 13.29
CA GLU A 129 -18.57 5.77 13.52
C GLU A 129 -17.51 5.29 12.54
N ILE A 130 -17.57 3.99 12.17
CA ILE A 130 -16.65 3.37 11.23
C ILE A 130 -17.47 2.61 10.17
N ILE A 131 -17.13 2.83 8.91
CA ILE A 131 -17.71 2.13 7.77
C ILE A 131 -16.59 1.43 7.02
N TYR A 132 -16.60 0.11 7.04
CA TYR A 132 -15.61 -0.69 6.33
C TYR A 132 -15.99 -0.87 4.85
N THR A 133 -14.96 -0.88 4.00
CA THR A 133 -15.06 -1.29 2.60
C THR A 133 -14.40 -2.66 2.41
N GLY A 134 -14.70 -3.34 1.29
CA GLY A 134 -14.07 -4.59 0.97
C GLY A 134 -12.58 -4.46 0.63
N LEU A 135 -11.87 -5.58 0.75
CA LEU A 135 -10.50 -5.76 0.25
C LEU A 135 -10.50 -6.91 -0.75
N ASP A 136 -9.70 -6.78 -1.80
CA ASP A 136 -9.52 -7.81 -2.82
C ASP A 136 -8.14 -8.46 -2.67
N LEU A 137 -8.12 -9.77 -2.42
CA LEU A 137 -6.89 -10.54 -2.44
C LEU A 137 -6.58 -10.95 -3.88
N VAL A 138 -5.42 -10.52 -4.38
CA VAL A 138 -4.95 -10.85 -5.72
C VAL A 138 -3.70 -11.71 -5.63
N THR A 139 -3.74 -12.88 -6.26
CA THR A 139 -2.65 -13.83 -6.36
C THR A 139 -2.37 -14.15 -7.82
N LYS A 140 -1.38 -14.99 -8.09
CA LYS A 140 -1.11 -15.47 -9.46
C LYS A 140 -2.31 -16.18 -10.10
N ASP A 141 -3.19 -16.78 -9.29
CA ASP A 141 -4.32 -17.56 -9.79
C ASP A 141 -5.44 -16.69 -10.38
N ASN A 142 -5.57 -15.44 -9.91
CA ASN A 142 -6.65 -14.56 -10.33
C ASN A 142 -6.19 -13.25 -11.00
N VAL A 143 -4.90 -12.93 -10.97
CA VAL A 143 -4.36 -11.67 -11.52
C VAL A 143 -4.68 -11.47 -13.00
N ALA A 144 -4.72 -12.54 -13.79
CA ALA A 144 -5.03 -12.47 -15.22
C ALA A 144 -6.45 -11.96 -15.51
N GLN A 145 -7.37 -12.10 -14.57
CA GLN A 145 -8.75 -11.60 -14.70
C GLN A 145 -8.83 -10.08 -14.55
N LEU A 146 -7.88 -9.50 -13.81
CA LEU A 146 -7.81 -8.06 -13.50
C LEU A 146 -6.94 -7.28 -14.51
N LEU A 147 -6.19 -7.97 -15.37
CA LEU A 147 -5.36 -7.38 -16.42
C LEU A 147 -6.04 -7.32 -17.80
N LYS A 148 -7.34 -7.64 -17.87
CA LYS A 148 -8.13 -7.60 -19.12
C LYS A 148 -8.48 -6.18 -19.53
#